data_dddfa124281ca220e11b2af8ba849883
#
_entry.id   dddfa124281ca220e11b2af8ba849883
#
_cell.length_a   1.000
_cell.length_b   1.000
_cell.length_c   1.000
_cell.angle_alpha   90.00
_cell.angle_beta   90.00
_cell.angle_gamma   90.00
#
_symmetry.space_group_name_H-M   'P 1'
#
loop_
_entity.id
_entity.type
_entity.pdbx_description
1 polymer ?
#
loop_
_entity_poly.entity_id
_entity_poly.type
_entity_poly.pdbx_seq_one_letter_code
_entity_poly.pdbx_strand_id
1 'polypeptide(L)'
;MAMYCSIVHVTPAVRNALRLTIRLPSFPPHAPVPPLDTPHAPQPEITEMRLTTAPARRVIWEDGMHLTPQHFQAQRRYQEDQASRTVDLLFPFAYGVSAIALDTDALHNGTLALVQARGVLPDGTVFHTPDSDPAPASVALGDRFSPTRDSHVIYLALPRWRADAANVREEDPSGLANLAPSTRFQAVEQVVTDEATGADPLTVRFAARNLHFLLDEELSDGDVAMPIARVKRDGRGQFQHDAEYIPPTLQIGASERLLDVLRRTVGMLDAKGSALAATLNVAPSAAAGGSAGYAGNELATRWLLHAVRSADAPLRHLLLTRRAHPERAYLELSRLAGALCTFAMSSHPRDLPVYDHDDLTTTFESLERQLRAHLDVVISARAVVIPLQRATDVLHTAAVGDPRCFEPGARWFLAIRADVGTADLIDRVQRLTKTCASKFVLELVRRAFNGLPTEHIPTPPAGLAPKADLLYFELTMSGPCALSLAEAREIGVYIPDALPGAYAEVAILVPQ
;
A
#
# COMPACT_ATOMS: atom_id res chain seq x y z
N MET A 1 -21.42 -42.73 -5.94
CA MET A 1 -22.63 -41.94 -6.28
C MET A 1 -22.37 -41.32 -7.65
N ALA A 2 -22.91 -41.93 -8.69
CA ALA A 2 -22.62 -41.62 -10.08
C ALA A 2 -23.47 -40.42 -10.54
N MET A 3 -22.83 -39.35 -11.02
CA MET A 3 -23.54 -38.24 -11.67
C MET A 3 -23.64 -38.53 -13.19
N TYR A 4 -24.82 -38.68 -13.67
CA TYR A 4 -25.18 -38.83 -15.07
C TYR A 4 -24.86 -37.51 -15.83
N CYS A 5 -24.07 -37.65 -16.89
CA CYS A 5 -23.86 -36.60 -17.88
C CYS A 5 -24.83 -36.82 -19.03
N SER A 6 -25.89 -36.00 -19.13
CA SER A 6 -26.84 -36.06 -20.27
C SER A 6 -26.24 -35.34 -21.47
N ILE A 7 -25.89 -36.09 -22.49
CA ILE A 7 -25.51 -35.58 -23.82
C ILE A 7 -26.79 -35.17 -24.55
N VAL A 8 -26.97 -33.88 -24.78
CA VAL A 8 -28.02 -33.35 -25.66
C VAL A 8 -27.53 -33.42 -27.09
N HIS A 9 -28.15 -34.34 -27.88
CA HIS A 9 -27.96 -34.37 -29.34
C HIS A 9 -28.70 -33.20 -29.99
N VAL A 10 -27.95 -32.25 -30.56
CA VAL A 10 -28.48 -31.17 -31.38
C VAL A 10 -28.44 -31.60 -32.84
N THR A 11 -29.63 -31.71 -33.45
CA THR A 11 -29.84 -32.09 -34.87
C THR A 11 -29.32 -31.02 -35.84
N PRO A 12 -28.86 -31.38 -37.06
CA PRO A 12 -28.17 -30.50 -38.02
C PRO A 12 -28.99 -29.37 -38.65
N ALA A 13 -30.27 -29.21 -38.34
CA ALA A 13 -31.16 -28.29 -39.06
C ALA A 13 -31.14 -26.82 -38.62
N VAL A 14 -30.39 -26.44 -37.60
CA VAL A 14 -30.37 -25.06 -37.08
C VAL A 14 -29.12 -24.26 -37.47
N ARG A 15 -28.29 -24.76 -38.37
CA ARG A 15 -27.00 -24.09 -38.75
C ARG A 15 -27.11 -22.96 -39.75
N ASN A 16 -28.32 -22.66 -40.31
CA ASN A 16 -28.43 -21.72 -41.45
C ASN A 16 -29.24 -20.44 -41.22
N ALA A 17 -29.58 -20.09 -40.04
CA ALA A 17 -30.37 -18.87 -39.81
C ALA A 17 -29.83 -18.03 -38.66
N LEU A 18 -28.64 -17.45 -38.79
CA LEU A 18 -28.23 -16.25 -38.05
C LEU A 18 -26.83 -15.77 -38.57
N ARG A 19 -26.78 -15.33 -39.85
CA ARG A 19 -25.76 -14.39 -40.26
C ARG A 19 -26.27 -12.98 -39.97
N LEU A 20 -26.02 -12.48 -38.77
CA LEU A 20 -26.13 -11.06 -38.45
C LEU A 20 -24.92 -10.35 -39.11
N THR A 21 -25.14 -9.71 -40.25
CA THR A 21 -24.14 -8.86 -40.86
C THR A 21 -24.13 -7.52 -40.10
N ILE A 22 -23.31 -7.40 -39.07
CA ILE A 22 -23.06 -6.10 -38.43
C ILE A 22 -22.13 -5.34 -39.39
N ARG A 23 -22.69 -4.37 -40.11
CA ARG A 23 -21.89 -3.33 -40.80
C ARG A 23 -21.38 -2.38 -39.71
N LEU A 24 -20.10 -2.52 -39.37
CA LEU A 24 -19.39 -1.49 -38.60
C LEU A 24 -19.20 -0.27 -39.54
N PRO A 25 -19.41 0.96 -39.01
CA PRO A 25 -19.11 2.16 -39.81
C PRO A 25 -17.59 2.20 -40.08
N SER A 26 -17.22 2.48 -41.34
CA SER A 26 -15.85 2.68 -41.76
C SER A 26 -15.30 3.94 -41.08
N PHE A 27 -14.36 3.77 -40.17
CA PHE A 27 -13.56 4.89 -39.67
C PHE A 27 -12.53 5.32 -40.71
N PRO A 28 -12.27 6.62 -40.86
CA PRO A 28 -11.21 7.11 -41.76
C PRO A 28 -9.84 6.56 -41.26
N PRO A 29 -8.87 6.36 -42.17
CA PRO A 29 -7.56 5.85 -41.80
C PRO A 29 -6.90 6.81 -40.82
N HIS A 30 -6.52 6.27 -39.64
CA HIS A 30 -5.78 7.02 -38.64
C HIS A 30 -4.48 7.55 -39.22
N ALA A 31 -4.20 8.85 -39.00
CA ALA A 31 -2.88 9.41 -39.21
C ALA A 31 -1.84 8.59 -38.42
N PRO A 32 -0.62 8.39 -38.95
CA PRO A 32 0.41 7.68 -38.23
C PRO A 32 0.68 8.38 -36.89
N VAL A 33 0.52 7.66 -35.80
CA VAL A 33 0.91 8.13 -34.46
C VAL A 33 2.43 8.31 -34.49
N PRO A 34 2.97 9.49 -34.16
CA PRO A 34 4.41 9.65 -34.06
C PRO A 34 4.99 8.68 -33.04
N PRO A 35 6.19 8.13 -33.26
CA PRO A 35 6.83 7.27 -32.28
C PRO A 35 6.97 8.03 -30.97
N LEU A 36 6.53 7.42 -29.89
CA LEU A 36 6.74 7.91 -28.53
C LEU A 36 8.25 7.82 -28.25
N ASP A 37 8.98 8.92 -28.46
CA ASP A 37 10.30 9.12 -27.88
C ASP A 37 10.13 9.27 -26.34
N THR A 38 9.91 8.15 -25.70
CA THR A 38 10.11 8.06 -24.27
C THR A 38 11.60 7.83 -24.01
N PRO A 39 12.29 8.62 -23.18
CA PRO A 39 13.56 8.18 -22.67
C PRO A 39 13.32 6.82 -22.01
N HIS A 40 13.99 5.78 -22.51
CA HIS A 40 13.98 4.46 -21.92
C HIS A 40 14.42 4.64 -20.45
N ALA A 41 13.46 4.58 -19.53
CA ALA A 41 13.79 4.12 -18.20
C ALA A 41 14.49 2.77 -18.39
N PRO A 42 15.61 2.50 -17.71
CA PRO A 42 16.27 1.22 -17.81
C PRO A 42 15.18 0.17 -17.59
N GLN A 43 14.95 -0.67 -18.60
CA GLN A 43 14.08 -1.82 -18.41
C GLN A 43 14.71 -2.58 -17.26
N PRO A 44 13.95 -2.96 -16.22
CA PRO A 44 14.48 -3.86 -15.23
C PRO A 44 15.00 -5.05 -16.03
N GLU A 45 16.29 -5.31 -15.94
CA GLU A 45 16.88 -6.52 -16.49
C GLU A 45 15.96 -7.64 -16.01
N ILE A 46 15.37 -8.38 -16.95
CA ILE A 46 14.58 -9.56 -16.62
C ILE A 46 15.54 -10.39 -15.80
N THR A 47 15.30 -10.45 -14.50
CA THR A 47 16.15 -11.14 -13.54
C THR A 47 16.35 -12.53 -14.10
N GLU A 48 17.53 -12.79 -14.66
CA GLU A 48 17.87 -14.08 -15.24
C GLU A 48 17.51 -15.14 -14.20
N MET A 49 16.83 -16.17 -14.67
CA MET A 49 16.33 -17.29 -13.90
C MET A 49 17.33 -17.65 -12.78
N ARG A 50 16.98 -17.40 -11.53
CA ARG A 50 17.88 -17.48 -10.34
C ARG A 50 18.49 -18.86 -10.11
N LEU A 51 17.98 -19.87 -10.79
CA LEU A 51 18.54 -21.23 -10.81
C LEU A 51 19.77 -21.28 -11.74
N THR A 52 20.90 -20.86 -11.22
CA THR A 52 22.19 -20.78 -11.96
C THR A 52 22.83 -22.13 -12.27
N THR A 53 22.32 -23.24 -11.77
CA THR A 53 22.85 -24.58 -12.02
C THR A 53 22.19 -25.22 -13.23
N ALA A 54 23.00 -25.98 -14.04
CA ALA A 54 22.46 -26.78 -15.13
C ALA A 54 21.40 -27.78 -14.63
N PRO A 55 20.29 -28.00 -15.40
CA PRO A 55 19.25 -28.93 -14.99
C PRO A 55 19.77 -30.32 -14.70
N ALA A 56 19.32 -30.91 -13.60
CA ALA A 56 19.66 -32.29 -13.27
C ALA A 56 19.05 -33.26 -14.30
N ARG A 57 19.79 -34.28 -14.66
CA ARG A 57 19.37 -35.29 -15.64
C ARG A 57 18.71 -36.47 -14.93
N ARG A 58 17.69 -37.06 -15.58
CA ARG A 58 17.03 -38.27 -15.11
C ARG A 58 17.97 -39.47 -15.15
N VAL A 59 17.93 -40.30 -14.10
CA VAL A 59 18.64 -41.60 -14.08
C VAL A 59 17.92 -42.58 -15.02
N ILE A 60 18.69 -43.33 -15.82
CA ILE A 60 18.18 -44.46 -16.63
C ILE A 60 18.32 -45.72 -15.77
N TRP A 61 17.22 -46.42 -15.58
CA TRP A 61 17.17 -47.69 -14.84
C TRP A 61 17.17 -48.84 -15.81
N GLU A 62 18.15 -49.74 -15.68
CA GLU A 62 18.32 -50.89 -16.54
C GLU A 62 18.28 -52.16 -15.71
N ASP A 63 17.84 -53.27 -16.34
CA ASP A 63 17.83 -54.59 -15.70
C ASP A 63 19.26 -55.06 -15.41
N GLY A 64 19.50 -55.65 -14.22
CA GLY A 64 20.82 -56.06 -13.76
C GLY A 64 21.78 -54.97 -13.33
N MET A 65 21.35 -53.69 -13.26
CA MET A 65 22.17 -52.57 -12.81
C MET A 65 22.59 -52.77 -11.34
N HIS A 66 23.90 -52.58 -11.06
CA HIS A 66 24.39 -52.50 -9.69
C HIS A 66 24.02 -51.15 -9.07
N LEU A 67 23.16 -51.16 -8.05
CA LEU A 67 22.69 -49.93 -7.38
C LEU A 67 23.77 -49.41 -6.43
N THR A 68 24.09 -48.11 -6.62
CA THR A 68 25.06 -47.39 -5.74
C THR A 68 24.39 -46.13 -5.18
N PRO A 69 24.88 -45.53 -4.09
CA PRO A 69 24.36 -44.29 -3.52
C PRO A 69 24.21 -43.17 -4.54
N GLN A 70 25.10 -43.07 -5.54
CA GLN A 70 25.09 -42.03 -6.57
C GLN A 70 23.83 -42.06 -7.42
N HIS A 71 23.26 -43.25 -7.70
CA HIS A 71 21.99 -43.36 -8.45
C HIS A 71 20.83 -42.73 -7.68
N PHE A 72 20.72 -43.02 -6.38
CA PHE A 72 19.69 -42.47 -5.53
C PHE A 72 19.84 -40.94 -5.33
N GLN A 73 21.09 -40.48 -5.15
CA GLN A 73 21.43 -39.08 -5.03
C GLN A 73 21.10 -38.30 -6.32
N ALA A 74 21.45 -38.87 -7.49
CA ALA A 74 21.14 -38.24 -8.78
C ALA A 74 19.60 -38.19 -9.03
N GLN A 75 18.90 -39.29 -8.73
CA GLN A 75 17.44 -39.34 -8.86
C GLN A 75 16.75 -38.32 -7.94
N ARG A 76 17.17 -38.21 -6.69
CA ARG A 76 16.65 -37.21 -5.74
C ARG A 76 16.89 -35.80 -6.26
N ARG A 77 18.10 -35.46 -6.69
CA ARG A 77 18.39 -34.12 -7.26
C ARG A 77 17.56 -33.81 -8.48
N TYR A 78 17.34 -34.78 -9.37
CA TYR A 78 16.44 -34.59 -10.50
C TYR A 78 15.03 -34.23 -10.06
N GLN A 79 14.48 -34.91 -9.05
CA GLN A 79 13.13 -34.62 -8.52
C GLN A 79 13.08 -33.26 -7.84
N GLU A 80 14.06 -32.93 -7.00
CA GLU A 80 14.14 -31.60 -6.34
C GLU A 80 14.26 -30.48 -7.37
N ASP A 81 15.12 -30.64 -8.39
CA ASP A 81 15.30 -29.65 -9.45
C ASP A 81 14.03 -29.47 -10.30
N GLN A 82 13.34 -30.55 -10.67
CA GLN A 82 12.07 -30.47 -11.40
C GLN A 82 11.00 -29.72 -10.59
N ALA A 83 10.87 -30.03 -9.30
CA ALA A 83 9.91 -29.35 -8.42
C ALA A 83 10.23 -27.86 -8.31
N SER A 84 11.46 -27.51 -8.01
CA SER A 84 11.92 -26.12 -7.86
C SER A 84 11.71 -25.31 -9.14
N ARG A 85 12.15 -25.84 -10.30
CA ARG A 85 11.98 -25.16 -11.59
C ARG A 85 10.53 -25.01 -12.00
N THR A 86 9.68 -26.01 -11.72
CA THR A 86 8.27 -25.90 -12.01
C THR A 86 7.64 -24.76 -11.23
N VAL A 87 7.99 -24.63 -9.95
CA VAL A 87 7.49 -23.54 -9.10
C VAL A 87 8.00 -22.18 -9.59
N ASP A 88 9.29 -22.08 -9.90
CA ASP A 88 9.93 -20.85 -10.39
C ASP A 88 9.32 -20.36 -11.73
N LEU A 89 9.01 -21.31 -12.64
CA LEU A 89 8.35 -20.98 -13.91
C LEU A 89 6.89 -20.52 -13.74
N LEU A 90 6.21 -20.94 -12.69
CA LEU A 90 4.81 -20.59 -12.44
C LEU A 90 4.67 -19.34 -11.56
N PHE A 91 5.63 -19.08 -10.67
CA PHE A 91 5.60 -18.02 -9.68
C PHE A 91 6.93 -17.27 -9.64
N PRO A 92 7.01 -16.05 -10.20
CA PRO A 92 8.26 -15.33 -10.40
C PRO A 92 9.02 -15.00 -9.09
N PHE A 93 8.33 -14.98 -7.96
CA PHE A 93 8.89 -14.63 -6.65
C PHE A 93 8.66 -15.75 -5.62
N ALA A 94 8.96 -16.99 -6.01
CA ALA A 94 8.66 -18.19 -5.22
C ALA A 94 9.65 -18.43 -4.07
N TYR A 95 10.25 -17.41 -3.50
CA TYR A 95 11.19 -17.47 -2.37
C TYR A 95 10.86 -16.43 -1.32
N GLY A 96 11.37 -16.61 -0.11
CA GLY A 96 11.09 -15.74 1.02
C GLY A 96 10.72 -16.52 2.27
N VAL A 97 10.50 -15.79 3.35
CA VAL A 97 10.03 -16.37 4.62
C VAL A 97 8.50 -16.48 4.63
N SER A 98 7.99 -17.57 5.18
CA SER A 98 6.57 -17.70 5.52
C SER A 98 6.29 -17.50 7.02
N ALA A 99 7.32 -17.62 7.84
CA ALA A 99 7.37 -17.22 9.25
C ALA A 99 8.82 -17.03 9.68
N ILE A 100 9.04 -16.07 10.57
CA ILE A 100 10.35 -15.83 11.19
C ILE A 100 10.15 -15.26 12.59
N ALA A 101 10.96 -15.69 13.54
CA ALA A 101 11.07 -15.12 14.88
C ALA A 101 12.53 -15.16 15.34
N LEU A 102 13.08 -13.98 15.59
CA LEU A 102 14.37 -13.80 16.25
C LEU A 102 14.20 -13.82 17.78
N ASP A 103 15.21 -14.24 18.49
CA ASP A 103 15.26 -14.08 19.94
C ASP A 103 15.60 -12.63 20.28
N THR A 104 14.58 -11.90 20.73
CA THR A 104 14.70 -10.46 21.04
C THR A 104 15.55 -10.22 22.30
N ASP A 105 15.51 -11.12 23.27
CA ASP A 105 16.25 -10.98 24.52
C ASP A 105 17.75 -11.25 24.27
N ALA A 106 18.06 -12.29 23.48
CA ALA A 106 19.42 -12.53 23.04
C ALA A 106 19.96 -11.37 22.21
N LEU A 107 19.13 -10.80 21.34
CA LEU A 107 19.52 -9.67 20.48
C LEU A 107 19.86 -8.42 21.30
N HIS A 108 19.05 -8.07 22.31
CA HIS A 108 19.35 -6.97 23.23
C HIS A 108 20.69 -7.18 23.98
N ASN A 109 21.03 -8.42 24.26
CA ASN A 109 22.31 -8.80 24.88
C ASN A 109 23.47 -8.93 23.87
N GLY A 110 23.26 -8.51 22.63
CA GLY A 110 24.31 -8.51 21.61
C GLY A 110 24.51 -9.83 20.87
N THR A 111 23.59 -10.76 21.01
CA THR A 111 23.66 -12.09 20.36
C THR A 111 22.51 -12.27 19.39
N LEU A 112 22.82 -12.53 18.11
CA LEU A 112 21.83 -12.90 17.11
C LEU A 112 21.49 -14.39 17.25
N ALA A 113 20.24 -14.70 17.50
CA ALA A 113 19.72 -16.05 17.57
C ALA A 113 18.35 -16.16 16.90
N LEU A 114 18.04 -17.34 16.36
CA LEU A 114 16.79 -17.64 15.68
C LEU A 114 15.95 -18.58 16.54
N VAL A 115 14.73 -18.20 16.84
CA VAL A 115 13.77 -19.06 17.52
C VAL A 115 13.14 -20.02 16.53
N GLN A 116 12.66 -19.48 15.42
CA GLN A 116 12.10 -20.28 14.32
C GLN A 116 12.17 -19.52 12.99
N ALA A 117 12.32 -20.26 11.90
CA ALA A 117 12.09 -19.73 10.57
C ALA A 117 11.66 -20.84 9.61
N ARG A 118 10.80 -20.50 8.67
CA ARG A 118 10.42 -21.38 7.57
C ARG A 118 10.20 -20.57 6.31
N GLY A 119 10.55 -21.16 5.19
CA GLY A 119 10.47 -20.46 3.91
C GLY A 119 11.15 -21.25 2.79
N VAL A 120 11.43 -20.53 1.72
CA VAL A 120 12.13 -21.02 0.54
C VAL A 120 13.28 -20.08 0.23
N LEU A 121 14.49 -20.61 0.12
CA LEU A 121 15.68 -19.85 -0.31
C LEU A 121 15.60 -19.53 -1.82
N PRO A 122 16.38 -18.55 -2.32
CA PRO A 122 16.37 -18.16 -3.74
C PRO A 122 16.69 -19.28 -4.74
N ASP A 123 17.35 -20.36 -4.30
CA ASP A 123 17.61 -21.54 -5.11
C ASP A 123 16.48 -22.60 -5.09
N GLY A 124 15.35 -22.27 -4.49
CA GLY A 124 14.21 -23.18 -4.33
C GLY A 124 14.32 -24.16 -3.17
N THR A 125 15.35 -24.06 -2.33
CA THR A 125 15.50 -24.93 -1.16
C THR A 125 14.52 -24.55 -0.07
N VAL A 126 13.60 -25.45 0.26
CA VAL A 126 12.68 -25.30 1.39
C VAL A 126 13.45 -25.53 2.69
N PHE A 127 13.24 -24.69 3.69
CA PHE A 127 13.81 -24.82 5.03
C PHE A 127 12.74 -24.68 6.12
N HIS A 128 12.94 -25.39 7.23
CA HIS A 128 12.07 -25.30 8.39
C HIS A 128 12.87 -25.57 9.66
N THR A 129 13.28 -24.53 10.34
CA THR A 129 14.09 -24.60 11.55
C THR A 129 13.24 -24.15 12.77
N PRO A 130 13.34 -24.85 13.94
CA PRO A 130 14.24 -25.95 14.24
C PRO A 130 13.68 -27.35 13.89
N ASP A 131 12.48 -27.48 13.30
CA ASP A 131 11.77 -28.77 13.22
C ASP A 131 12.45 -29.80 12.32
N SER A 132 12.86 -29.44 11.10
CA SER A 132 13.52 -30.33 10.16
C SER A 132 15.00 -30.02 9.96
N ASP A 133 15.39 -28.80 10.25
CA ASP A 133 16.77 -28.33 10.13
C ASP A 133 17.23 -27.74 11.45
N PRO A 134 18.46 -27.97 11.89
CA PRO A 134 19.01 -27.33 13.08
C PRO A 134 18.94 -25.80 12.96
N ALA A 135 18.68 -25.13 14.07
CA ALA A 135 18.81 -23.67 14.08
C ALA A 135 20.26 -23.27 13.78
N PRO A 136 20.48 -22.18 13.02
CA PRO A 136 21.81 -21.65 12.82
C PRO A 136 22.46 -21.31 14.16
N ALA A 137 23.77 -21.51 14.27
CA ALA A 137 24.51 -21.15 15.47
C ALA A 137 24.33 -19.66 15.79
N SER A 138 24.11 -19.35 17.05
CA SER A 138 24.00 -17.97 17.51
C SER A 138 25.32 -17.22 17.29
N VAL A 139 25.21 -15.92 16.97
CA VAL A 139 26.36 -15.06 16.59
C VAL A 139 26.42 -13.84 17.47
N ALA A 140 27.60 -13.58 18.08
CA ALA A 140 27.86 -12.33 18.77
C ALA A 140 28.00 -11.18 17.74
N LEU A 141 27.22 -10.13 17.88
CA LEU A 141 27.21 -9.00 16.96
C LEU A 141 28.28 -7.95 17.25
N GLY A 142 28.80 -7.90 18.47
CA GLY A 142 29.72 -6.85 18.93
C GLY A 142 30.92 -6.67 18.02
N ASP A 143 31.57 -7.79 17.60
CA ASP A 143 32.78 -7.77 16.80
C ASP A 143 32.50 -7.75 15.29
N ARG A 144 31.27 -8.10 14.86
CA ARG A 144 30.88 -8.20 13.45
C ARG A 144 30.12 -6.97 12.96
N PHE A 145 29.63 -6.13 13.88
CA PHE A 145 28.86 -4.96 13.53
C PHE A 145 29.80 -3.77 13.29
N SER A 146 29.76 -3.21 12.09
CA SER A 146 30.62 -2.08 11.73
C SER A 146 30.44 -0.90 12.70
N PRO A 147 31.52 -0.31 13.22
CA PRO A 147 31.46 0.86 14.11
C PRO A 147 30.93 2.11 13.40
N THR A 148 30.97 2.16 12.08
CA THR A 148 30.56 3.29 11.24
C THR A 148 29.13 3.21 10.72
N ARG A 149 28.44 2.11 10.98
CA ARG A 149 27.06 1.88 10.55
C ARG A 149 26.14 1.68 11.73
N ASP A 150 24.96 2.27 11.67
CA ASP A 150 23.92 2.11 12.70
C ASP A 150 22.99 0.91 12.45
N SER A 151 23.09 0.28 11.27
CA SER A 151 22.25 -0.85 10.92
C SER A 151 22.93 -1.82 9.94
N HIS A 152 22.62 -3.10 10.06
CA HIS A 152 23.01 -4.16 9.12
C HIS A 152 21.81 -5.05 8.77
N VAL A 153 21.79 -5.53 7.52
CA VAL A 153 20.86 -6.57 7.09
C VAL A 153 21.43 -7.92 7.44
N ILE A 154 20.61 -8.74 8.05
CA ILE A 154 20.96 -10.12 8.42
C ILE A 154 20.41 -11.07 7.37
N TYR A 155 21.26 -11.95 6.90
CA TYR A 155 20.94 -12.99 5.92
C TYR A 155 20.93 -14.37 6.57
N LEU A 156 19.97 -15.19 6.18
CA LEU A 156 20.02 -16.64 6.37
C LEU A 156 20.67 -17.25 5.12
N ALA A 157 21.75 -17.96 5.30
CA ALA A 157 22.56 -18.48 4.22
C ALA A 157 22.72 -20.00 4.31
N LEU A 158 22.90 -20.60 3.14
CA LEU A 158 23.16 -22.02 2.96
C LEU A 158 24.25 -22.19 1.91
N PRO A 159 25.34 -22.93 2.16
CA PRO A 159 26.39 -23.17 1.15
C PRO A 159 25.80 -23.74 -0.14
N ARG A 160 26.29 -23.25 -1.28
CA ARG A 160 25.86 -23.76 -2.59
C ARG A 160 26.22 -25.20 -2.76
N TRP A 161 25.39 -25.95 -3.46
CA TRP A 161 25.72 -27.31 -3.86
C TRP A 161 26.88 -27.31 -4.85
N ARG A 162 27.86 -28.20 -4.65
CA ARG A 162 29.07 -28.33 -5.46
C ARG A 162 29.15 -29.71 -6.09
N ALA A 163 29.38 -29.76 -7.39
CA ALA A 163 29.48 -31.00 -8.15
C ALA A 163 30.79 -31.73 -7.90
N ASP A 164 31.83 -30.96 -7.60
CA ASP A 164 33.24 -31.38 -7.51
C ASP A 164 33.76 -31.56 -6.08
N ALA A 165 32.88 -31.44 -5.09
CA ALA A 165 33.25 -31.53 -3.69
C ALA A 165 32.21 -32.28 -2.85
N ALA A 166 32.60 -32.67 -1.63
CA ALA A 166 31.66 -33.21 -0.66
C ALA A 166 30.65 -32.13 -0.24
N ASN A 167 29.39 -32.48 -0.29
CA ASN A 167 28.28 -31.60 0.14
C ASN A 167 27.74 -31.94 1.54
N VAL A 168 28.20 -33.06 2.12
CA VAL A 168 27.81 -33.52 3.46
C VAL A 168 29.08 -33.57 4.31
N ARG A 169 28.99 -32.98 5.51
CA ARG A 169 30.03 -33.08 6.54
C ARG A 169 29.61 -34.12 7.58
N GLU A 170 30.60 -34.90 8.01
CA GLU A 170 30.43 -35.73 9.19
C GLU A 170 30.64 -34.89 10.44
N GLU A 171 29.99 -35.24 11.56
CA GLU A 171 30.30 -34.65 12.85
C GLU A 171 31.78 -34.97 13.16
N ASP A 172 32.56 -33.92 13.35
CA ASP A 172 33.96 -34.06 13.77
C ASP A 172 34.05 -33.83 15.29
N PRO A 173 34.21 -34.88 16.07
CA PRO A 173 34.36 -34.76 17.53
C PRO A 173 35.66 -34.05 17.94
N SER A 174 36.59 -33.82 17.02
CA SER A 174 37.87 -33.16 17.32
C SER A 174 37.83 -31.64 17.31
N GLY A 175 36.77 -31.03 16.82
CA GLY A 175 36.62 -29.58 16.74
C GLY A 175 37.51 -28.84 15.73
N LEU A 176 38.38 -29.58 15.00
CA LEU A 176 39.27 -29.03 13.95
C LEU A 176 38.52 -28.67 12.67
N ALA A 177 37.26 -29.00 12.61
CA ALA A 177 36.36 -28.80 11.47
C ALA A 177 36.11 -27.35 11.10
N ASN A 178 36.44 -26.37 11.95
CA ASN A 178 36.25 -24.93 11.65
C ASN A 178 37.22 -24.39 10.56
N LEU A 179 38.17 -25.21 10.09
CA LEU A 179 39.11 -24.83 9.04
C LEU A 179 38.74 -25.38 7.65
N ALA A 180 37.73 -26.27 7.56
CA ALA A 180 37.27 -26.80 6.26
C ALA A 180 36.20 -25.90 5.64
N PRO A 181 36.08 -25.81 4.29
CA PRO A 181 35.01 -25.11 3.63
C PRO A 181 33.64 -25.57 4.15
N SER A 182 32.73 -24.65 4.39
CA SER A 182 31.37 -24.97 4.85
C SER A 182 30.69 -25.89 3.83
N THR A 183 30.12 -27.00 4.28
CA THR A 183 29.34 -27.94 3.45
C THR A 183 27.86 -27.62 3.56
N ARG A 184 27.09 -27.94 2.49
CA ARG A 184 25.66 -27.68 2.42
C ARG A 184 24.84 -28.42 3.47
N PHE A 185 25.28 -29.61 3.84
CA PHE A 185 24.60 -30.47 4.79
C PHE A 185 25.52 -30.93 5.92
N GLN A 186 24.91 -31.18 7.06
CA GLN A 186 25.52 -31.88 8.20
C GLN A 186 24.84 -33.25 8.32
N ALA A 187 25.62 -34.29 8.59
CA ALA A 187 25.08 -35.63 8.88
C ALA A 187 24.51 -35.64 10.30
N VAL A 188 23.26 -36.04 10.45
CA VAL A 188 22.61 -36.22 11.73
C VAL A 188 22.07 -37.64 11.82
N GLU A 189 22.38 -38.37 12.89
CA GLU A 189 21.90 -39.73 13.10
C GLU A 189 20.54 -39.71 13.84
N GLN A 190 19.59 -40.46 13.30
CA GLN A 190 18.28 -40.65 13.92
C GLN A 190 17.86 -42.10 13.84
N VAL A 191 17.31 -42.61 14.95
CA VAL A 191 16.69 -43.94 14.98
C VAL A 191 15.30 -43.86 14.39
N VAL A 192 15.04 -44.63 13.36
CA VAL A 192 13.72 -44.76 12.71
C VAL A 192 13.24 -46.20 12.78
N THR A 193 11.96 -46.41 12.96
CA THR A 193 11.31 -47.71 12.91
C THR A 193 10.77 -47.97 11.51
N ASP A 194 10.62 -49.25 11.14
CA ASP A 194 9.93 -49.62 9.91
C ASP A 194 8.46 -49.17 9.97
N GLU A 195 8.05 -48.33 9.00
CA GLU A 195 6.70 -47.75 8.98
C GLU A 195 5.60 -48.79 8.76
N ALA A 196 5.90 -49.92 8.13
CA ALA A 196 4.95 -51.01 7.87
C ALA A 196 4.71 -51.90 9.08
N THR A 197 5.72 -52.13 9.89
CA THR A 197 5.68 -53.01 11.05
C THR A 197 5.61 -52.30 12.40
N GLY A 198 6.08 -51.06 12.47
CA GLY A 198 6.27 -50.27 13.69
C GLY A 198 7.36 -50.83 14.58
N ALA A 199 8.22 -51.74 14.07
CA ALA A 199 9.27 -52.43 14.77
C ALA A 199 10.65 -52.22 14.07
N ASP A 200 11.66 -53.01 14.47
CA ASP A 200 12.97 -53.05 13.84
C ASP A 200 13.68 -51.67 13.68
N PRO A 201 13.97 -51.00 14.81
CA PRO A 201 14.59 -49.68 14.78
C PRO A 201 15.97 -49.75 14.13
N LEU A 202 16.22 -48.83 13.17
CA LEU A 202 17.51 -48.72 12.44
C LEU A 202 18.03 -47.28 12.62
N THR A 203 19.34 -47.15 12.88
CA THR A 203 19.99 -45.84 12.85
C THR A 203 20.21 -45.42 11.38
N VAL A 204 19.56 -44.33 10.99
CA VAL A 204 19.68 -43.74 9.65
C VAL A 204 20.36 -42.39 9.74
N ARG A 205 21.28 -42.13 8.81
CA ARG A 205 21.95 -40.84 8.69
C ARG A 205 21.19 -39.92 7.76
N PHE A 206 20.74 -38.79 8.27
CA PHE A 206 20.05 -37.76 7.52
C PHE A 206 20.97 -36.60 7.20
N ALA A 207 20.71 -35.90 6.09
CA ALA A 207 21.41 -34.70 5.67
C ALA A 207 20.58 -33.47 6.14
N ALA A 208 20.89 -32.92 7.29
CA ALA A 208 20.33 -31.68 7.77
C ALA A 208 21.01 -30.46 7.08
N ARG A 209 20.26 -29.41 6.77
CA ARG A 209 20.80 -28.20 6.12
C ARG A 209 21.71 -27.45 7.09
N ASN A 210 22.87 -27.02 6.58
CA ASN A 210 23.84 -26.24 7.37
C ASN A 210 23.55 -24.74 7.24
N LEU A 211 22.42 -24.31 7.81
CA LEU A 211 22.01 -22.91 7.83
C LEU A 211 22.93 -22.08 8.73
N HIS A 212 23.29 -20.87 8.29
CA HIS A 212 24.12 -19.96 9.08
C HIS A 212 23.74 -18.50 8.81
N PHE A 213 24.18 -17.58 9.70
CA PHE A 213 23.95 -16.16 9.55
C PHE A 213 25.11 -15.48 8.84
N LEU A 214 24.79 -14.54 7.95
CA LEU A 214 25.71 -13.58 7.35
C LEU A 214 25.19 -12.16 7.54
N LEU A 215 26.09 -11.20 7.70
CA LEU A 215 25.79 -9.78 7.59
C LEU A 215 25.97 -9.37 6.11
N ASP A 216 25.39 -8.23 5.74
CA ASP A 216 25.44 -7.68 4.39
C ASP A 216 26.86 -7.50 3.82
N GLU A 217 27.88 -7.29 4.68
CA GLU A 217 29.29 -7.18 4.30
C GLU A 217 30.00 -8.55 4.11
N GLU A 218 29.37 -9.65 4.52
CA GLU A 218 29.97 -11.00 4.51
C GLU A 218 29.46 -11.86 3.36
N LEU A 219 28.62 -11.33 2.50
CA LEU A 219 28.04 -12.07 1.38
C LEU A 219 29.10 -12.54 0.39
N SER A 220 28.98 -13.79 -0.05
CA SER A 220 29.88 -14.40 -1.01
C SER A 220 29.12 -15.25 -2.05
N ASP A 221 29.73 -15.47 -3.21
CA ASP A 221 29.18 -16.34 -4.25
C ASP A 221 29.15 -17.84 -3.83
N GLY A 222 29.79 -18.18 -2.73
CA GLY A 222 29.81 -19.54 -2.17
C GLY A 222 28.52 -19.95 -1.50
N ASP A 223 27.64 -18.98 -1.21
CA ASP A 223 26.41 -19.18 -0.47
C ASP A 223 25.17 -18.81 -1.29
N VAL A 224 24.06 -19.44 -0.94
CA VAL A 224 22.72 -18.96 -1.27
C VAL A 224 22.23 -18.24 -0.04
N ALA A 225 22.11 -16.92 -0.13
CA ALA A 225 21.73 -16.07 0.99
C ALA A 225 20.42 -15.35 0.71
N MET A 226 19.60 -15.18 1.74
CA MET A 226 18.33 -14.47 1.70
C MET A 226 18.25 -13.52 2.91
N PRO A 227 17.94 -12.23 2.70
CA PRO A 227 17.80 -11.30 3.82
C PRO A 227 16.56 -11.67 4.65
N ILE A 228 16.71 -11.70 5.96
CA ILE A 228 15.65 -12.12 6.88
C ILE A 228 15.27 -11.07 7.91
N ALA A 229 16.15 -10.14 8.22
CA ALA A 229 15.92 -9.08 9.20
C ALA A 229 16.90 -7.93 8.99
N ARG A 230 16.55 -6.76 9.51
CA ARG A 230 17.50 -5.65 9.72
C ARG A 230 17.66 -5.40 11.21
N VAL A 231 18.89 -5.31 11.66
CA VAL A 231 19.26 -5.01 13.05
C VAL A 231 19.84 -3.61 13.11
N LYS A 232 19.37 -2.83 14.07
CA LYS A 232 19.86 -1.47 14.36
C LYS A 232 20.56 -1.43 15.71
N ARG A 233 21.55 -0.53 15.83
CA ARG A 233 22.14 -0.17 17.12
C ARG A 233 21.44 1.07 17.65
N ASP A 234 20.93 1.03 18.85
CA ASP A 234 20.35 2.21 19.49
C ASP A 234 21.42 3.17 20.01
N GLY A 235 21.00 4.38 20.43
CA GLY A 235 21.92 5.39 20.98
C GLY A 235 22.64 4.99 22.28
N ARG A 236 22.33 3.82 22.85
CA ARG A 236 22.99 3.23 24.03
C ARG A 236 23.91 2.07 23.69
N GLY A 237 24.02 1.75 22.38
CA GLY A 237 24.83 0.66 21.88
C GLY A 237 24.18 -0.72 21.96
N GLN A 238 22.87 -0.80 22.29
CA GLN A 238 22.11 -2.05 22.29
C GLN A 238 21.58 -2.35 20.89
N PHE A 239 21.48 -3.65 20.58
CA PHE A 239 20.94 -4.10 19.31
C PHE A 239 19.45 -4.35 19.42
N GLN A 240 18.72 -3.94 18.38
CA GLN A 240 17.29 -4.18 18.27
C GLN A 240 16.88 -4.51 16.84
N HIS A 241 15.83 -5.30 16.71
CA HIS A 241 15.21 -5.58 15.42
C HIS A 241 14.56 -4.31 14.87
N ASP A 242 14.80 -4.02 13.59
CA ASP A 242 14.11 -2.92 12.89
C ASP A 242 12.71 -3.38 12.47
N ALA A 243 11.70 -2.94 13.21
CA ALA A 243 10.30 -3.30 12.95
C ALA A 243 9.76 -2.76 11.60
N GLU A 244 10.41 -1.75 11.00
CA GLU A 244 10.01 -1.20 9.70
C GLU A 244 10.54 -2.02 8.52
N TYR A 245 11.51 -2.92 8.75
CA TYR A 245 12.06 -3.76 7.70
C TYR A 245 11.13 -4.89 7.31
N ILE A 246 10.93 -5.09 6.01
CA ILE A 246 10.14 -6.18 5.43
C ILE A 246 11.08 -7.05 4.61
N PRO A 247 11.43 -8.26 5.07
CA PRO A 247 12.23 -9.20 4.28
C PRO A 247 11.41 -9.77 3.11
N PRO A 248 12.04 -10.37 2.08
CA PRO A 248 11.34 -11.20 1.11
C PRO A 248 10.44 -12.20 1.80
N THR A 249 9.14 -12.18 1.50
CA THR A 249 8.15 -13.04 2.15
C THR A 249 7.29 -13.78 1.14
N LEU A 250 6.91 -15.01 1.46
CA LEU A 250 5.94 -15.79 0.69
C LEU A 250 4.49 -15.48 1.07
N GLN A 251 4.30 -14.91 2.26
CA GLN A 251 2.97 -14.61 2.81
C GLN A 251 3.01 -13.27 3.55
N ILE A 252 2.00 -12.43 3.32
CA ILE A 252 1.88 -11.13 4.02
C ILE A 252 1.86 -11.26 5.54
N GLY A 253 1.38 -12.40 6.06
CA GLY A 253 1.34 -12.68 7.50
C GLY A 253 2.70 -12.92 8.15
N ALA A 254 3.78 -13.05 7.36
CA ALA A 254 5.14 -13.19 7.87
C ALA A 254 5.74 -11.85 8.35
N SER A 255 5.13 -10.72 8.01
CA SER A 255 5.58 -9.38 8.38
C SER A 255 4.46 -8.56 9.02
N GLU A 256 4.59 -8.22 10.31
CA GLU A 256 3.64 -7.33 11.00
C GLU A 256 3.64 -5.94 10.36
N ARG A 257 4.79 -5.44 9.88
CA ARG A 257 4.87 -4.16 9.17
C ARG A 257 3.99 -4.13 7.92
N LEU A 258 3.99 -5.21 7.15
CA LEU A 258 3.15 -5.34 5.95
C LEU A 258 1.66 -5.41 6.30
N LEU A 259 1.31 -6.12 7.37
CA LEU A 259 -0.05 -6.14 7.90
C LEU A 259 -0.49 -4.75 8.40
N ASP A 260 0.41 -3.96 8.99
CA ASP A 260 0.13 -2.59 9.42
C ASP A 260 -0.15 -1.65 8.26
N VAL A 261 0.60 -1.77 7.15
CA VAL A 261 0.30 -1.03 5.90
C VAL A 261 -1.13 -1.31 5.44
N LEU A 262 -1.52 -2.59 5.41
CA LEU A 262 -2.87 -2.98 5.01
C LEU A 262 -3.95 -2.50 5.99
N ARG A 263 -3.72 -2.63 7.31
CA ARG A 263 -4.66 -2.14 8.35
C ARG A 263 -4.89 -0.65 8.22
N ARG A 264 -3.81 0.14 8.10
CA ARG A 264 -3.90 1.60 7.94
C ARG A 264 -4.63 1.97 6.66
N THR A 265 -4.31 1.31 5.54
CA THR A 265 -4.98 1.57 4.26
C THR A 265 -6.48 1.28 4.36
N VAL A 266 -6.88 0.11 4.89
CA VAL A 266 -8.30 -0.23 5.10
C VAL A 266 -8.99 0.80 6.00
N GLY A 267 -8.35 1.23 7.10
CA GLY A 267 -8.89 2.27 7.97
C GLY A 267 -9.10 3.62 7.26
N MET A 268 -8.15 4.03 6.41
CA MET A 268 -8.30 5.23 5.58
C MET A 268 -9.44 5.09 4.56
N LEU A 269 -9.62 3.92 3.96
CA LEU A 269 -10.72 3.67 3.02
C LEU A 269 -12.08 3.71 3.70
N ASP A 270 -12.21 3.16 4.91
CA ASP A 270 -13.44 3.22 5.72
C ASP A 270 -13.82 4.67 6.04
N ALA A 271 -12.87 5.44 6.55
CA ALA A 271 -13.09 6.83 6.90
C ALA A 271 -13.49 7.65 5.67
N LYS A 272 -12.74 7.49 4.55
CA LYS A 272 -13.02 8.18 3.30
C LYS A 272 -14.35 7.78 2.69
N GLY A 273 -14.62 6.48 2.61
CA GLY A 273 -15.87 5.94 2.06
C GLY A 273 -17.10 6.44 2.82
N SER A 274 -17.00 6.50 4.16
CA SER A 274 -18.07 7.04 5.02
C SER A 274 -18.29 8.54 4.78
N ALA A 275 -17.23 9.35 4.69
CA ALA A 275 -17.31 10.78 4.42
C ALA A 275 -17.93 11.06 3.04
N LEU A 276 -17.49 10.35 1.98
CA LEU A 276 -18.03 10.49 0.63
C LEU A 276 -19.51 10.06 0.56
N ALA A 277 -19.90 8.98 1.24
CA ALA A 277 -21.27 8.52 1.30
C ALA A 277 -22.17 9.53 2.02
N ALA A 278 -21.70 10.12 3.12
CA ALA A 278 -22.43 11.19 3.81
C ALA A 278 -22.66 12.40 2.89
N THR A 279 -21.66 12.82 2.13
CA THR A 279 -21.78 13.92 1.16
C THR A 279 -22.85 13.64 0.10
N LEU A 280 -22.91 12.40 -0.42
CA LEU A 280 -23.90 11.99 -1.42
C LEU A 280 -25.32 11.88 -0.86
N ASN A 281 -25.47 11.51 0.42
CA ASN A 281 -26.79 11.37 1.06
C ASN A 281 -27.40 12.74 1.44
N VAL A 282 -26.59 13.79 1.57
CA VAL A 282 -27.06 15.16 1.88
C VAL A 282 -27.45 15.92 0.60
N ALA A 283 -27.05 15.43 -0.59
CA ALA A 283 -27.44 16.04 -1.86
C ALA A 283 -28.97 15.96 -2.04
N PRO A 284 -29.71 17.11 -2.21
CA PRO A 284 -31.16 17.09 -2.38
C PRO A 284 -31.53 16.29 -3.63
N SER A 285 -32.58 15.51 -3.52
CA SER A 285 -33.19 14.79 -4.64
C SER A 285 -33.50 15.75 -5.80
N ALA A 286 -33.33 15.30 -7.02
CA ALA A 286 -33.42 16.02 -8.30
C ALA A 286 -34.76 16.77 -8.61
N ALA A 287 -35.50 17.21 -7.61
CA ALA A 287 -36.77 17.97 -7.76
C ALA A 287 -36.59 19.47 -7.93
N ALA A 288 -35.37 20.03 -7.74
CA ALA A 288 -35.10 21.46 -7.98
C ALA A 288 -34.08 21.55 -9.13
N GLY A 289 -34.49 22.15 -10.27
CA GLY A 289 -33.72 22.31 -11.51
C GLY A 289 -32.31 22.88 -11.32
N GLY A 290 -31.43 22.06 -10.86
CA GLY A 290 -30.02 22.39 -10.57
C GLY A 290 -29.12 22.18 -11.77
N SER A 291 -28.32 23.17 -12.05
CA SER A 291 -27.43 23.36 -13.17
C SER A 291 -26.47 22.17 -13.43
N ALA A 292 -25.99 22.02 -14.66
CA ALA A 292 -25.07 20.98 -15.13
C ALA A 292 -23.78 20.79 -14.28
N GLY A 293 -23.36 21.80 -13.51
CA GLY A 293 -22.21 21.74 -12.60
C GLY A 293 -22.41 20.83 -11.37
N TYR A 294 -23.64 20.69 -10.88
CA TYR A 294 -23.97 19.79 -9.76
C TYR A 294 -23.83 18.32 -10.15
N ALA A 295 -24.31 17.96 -11.35
CA ALA A 295 -24.23 16.60 -11.87
C ALA A 295 -22.77 16.13 -12.05
N GLY A 296 -21.87 17.02 -12.46
CA GLY A 296 -20.44 16.70 -12.65
C GLY A 296 -19.72 16.37 -11.34
N ASN A 297 -19.95 17.16 -10.29
CA ASN A 297 -19.29 16.94 -9.00
C ASN A 297 -19.86 15.71 -8.27
N GLU A 298 -21.15 15.49 -8.36
CA GLU A 298 -21.80 14.28 -7.82
C GLU A 298 -21.28 13.02 -8.52
N LEU A 299 -21.10 13.06 -9.83
CA LEU A 299 -20.54 11.96 -10.60
C LEU A 299 -19.09 11.68 -10.19
N ALA A 300 -18.23 12.69 -10.07
CA ALA A 300 -16.87 12.55 -9.60
C ALA A 300 -16.79 11.94 -8.19
N THR A 301 -17.65 12.40 -7.27
CA THR A 301 -17.76 11.86 -5.91
C THR A 301 -18.21 10.40 -5.90
N ARG A 302 -19.16 10.02 -6.78
CA ARG A 302 -19.59 8.62 -6.94
C ARG A 302 -18.47 7.73 -7.50
N TRP A 303 -17.72 8.22 -8.49
CA TRP A 303 -16.56 7.51 -9.04
C TRP A 303 -15.46 7.30 -7.99
N LEU A 304 -15.17 8.32 -7.18
CA LEU A 304 -14.21 8.19 -6.09
C LEU A 304 -14.69 7.20 -5.03
N LEU A 305 -15.97 7.29 -4.64
CA LEU A 305 -16.57 6.32 -3.72
C LEU A 305 -16.52 4.89 -4.28
N HIS A 306 -16.75 4.74 -5.59
CA HIS A 306 -16.61 3.45 -6.26
C HIS A 306 -15.17 2.93 -6.17
N ALA A 307 -14.15 3.75 -6.49
CA ALA A 307 -12.75 3.37 -6.39
C ALA A 307 -12.39 2.93 -4.96
N VAL A 308 -12.77 3.71 -3.95
CA VAL A 308 -12.55 3.42 -2.53
C VAL A 308 -13.21 2.10 -2.12
N ARG A 309 -14.52 1.92 -2.40
CA ARG A 309 -15.26 0.71 -1.97
C ARG A 309 -14.86 -0.54 -2.75
N SER A 310 -14.50 -0.42 -4.02
CA SER A 310 -14.05 -1.56 -4.81
C SER A 310 -12.69 -2.11 -4.34
N ALA A 311 -11.84 -1.27 -3.76
CA ALA A 311 -10.57 -1.68 -3.19
C ALA A 311 -10.69 -2.22 -1.75
N ASP A 312 -11.69 -1.79 -0.99
CA ASP A 312 -11.85 -2.17 0.43
C ASP A 312 -12.04 -3.68 0.61
N ALA A 313 -12.95 -4.31 -0.13
CA ALA A 313 -13.26 -5.73 0.04
C ALA A 313 -12.06 -6.67 -0.24
N PRO A 314 -11.29 -6.53 -1.34
CA PRO A 314 -10.09 -7.32 -1.57
C PRO A 314 -9.02 -7.11 -0.51
N LEU A 315 -8.76 -5.86 -0.09
CA LEU A 315 -7.75 -5.56 0.93
C LEU A 315 -8.13 -6.12 2.30
N ARG A 316 -9.42 -6.06 2.69
CA ARG A 316 -9.90 -6.75 3.91
C ARG A 316 -9.71 -8.24 3.84
N HIS A 317 -10.02 -8.86 2.69
CA HIS A 317 -9.80 -10.28 2.51
C HIS A 317 -8.33 -10.66 2.69
N LEU A 318 -7.42 -9.92 2.10
CA LEU A 318 -5.98 -10.12 2.27
C LEU A 318 -5.58 -10.01 3.75
N LEU A 319 -6.03 -8.96 4.43
CA LEU A 319 -5.75 -8.72 5.85
C LEU A 319 -6.26 -9.86 6.76
N LEU A 320 -7.43 -10.42 6.48
CA LEU A 320 -8.02 -11.50 7.26
C LEU A 320 -7.33 -12.84 7.02
N THR A 321 -7.04 -13.17 5.75
CA THR A 321 -6.44 -14.45 5.39
C THR A 321 -4.95 -14.54 5.69
N ARG A 322 -4.21 -13.45 5.59
CA ARG A 322 -2.76 -13.31 5.87
C ARG A 322 -1.85 -14.24 5.04
N ARG A 323 -2.40 -15.06 4.16
CA ARG A 323 -1.66 -16.09 3.39
C ARG A 323 -1.31 -15.68 1.97
N ALA A 324 -1.78 -14.52 1.52
CA ALA A 324 -1.49 -14.05 0.19
C ALA A 324 0.00 -13.67 0.04
N HIS A 325 0.54 -13.88 -1.15
CA HIS A 325 1.86 -13.37 -1.52
C HIS A 325 1.87 -11.83 -1.51
N PRO A 326 2.97 -11.17 -1.09
CA PRO A 326 3.03 -9.69 -1.04
C PRO A 326 2.79 -9.03 -2.40
N GLU A 327 3.17 -9.63 -3.50
CA GLU A 327 2.85 -9.13 -4.85
C GLU A 327 1.33 -8.94 -5.05
N ARG A 328 0.51 -9.85 -4.50
CA ARG A 328 -0.94 -9.71 -4.56
C ARG A 328 -1.42 -8.48 -3.81
N ALA A 329 -0.86 -8.21 -2.65
CA ALA A 329 -1.17 -6.99 -1.89
C ALA A 329 -0.71 -5.73 -2.65
N TYR A 330 0.49 -5.77 -3.22
CA TYR A 330 1.00 -4.69 -4.07
C TYR A 330 0.06 -4.41 -5.26
N LEU A 331 -0.39 -5.43 -6.00
CA LEU A 331 -1.29 -5.26 -7.14
C LEU A 331 -2.61 -4.57 -6.75
N GLU A 332 -3.22 -4.96 -5.62
CA GLU A 332 -4.45 -4.34 -5.15
C GLU A 332 -4.23 -2.89 -4.69
N LEU A 333 -3.14 -2.60 -3.99
CA LEU A 333 -2.77 -1.25 -3.57
C LEU A 333 -2.41 -0.35 -4.77
N SER A 334 -1.66 -0.87 -5.75
CA SER A 334 -1.28 -0.15 -6.97
C SER A 334 -2.50 0.15 -7.85
N ARG A 335 -3.45 -0.79 -7.95
CA ARG A 335 -4.72 -0.58 -8.64
C ARG A 335 -5.51 0.57 -8.02
N LEU A 336 -5.57 0.60 -6.68
CA LEU A 336 -6.20 1.69 -5.94
C LEU A 336 -5.47 3.02 -6.19
N ALA A 337 -4.14 3.04 -6.05
CA ALA A 337 -3.34 4.24 -6.26
C ALA A 337 -3.50 4.79 -7.70
N GLY A 338 -3.49 3.91 -8.70
CA GLY A 338 -3.73 4.26 -10.09
C GLY A 338 -5.14 4.84 -10.33
N ALA A 339 -6.17 4.28 -9.70
CA ALA A 339 -7.52 4.83 -9.77
C ALA A 339 -7.60 6.23 -9.13
N LEU A 340 -6.89 6.45 -8.02
CA LEU A 340 -6.84 7.74 -7.33
C LEU A 340 -6.08 8.82 -8.12
N CYS A 341 -5.12 8.47 -8.99
CA CYS A 341 -4.46 9.42 -9.90
C CYS A 341 -5.45 10.13 -10.83
N THR A 342 -6.61 9.53 -11.11
CA THR A 342 -7.68 10.19 -11.90
C THR A 342 -8.20 11.47 -11.24
N PHE A 343 -8.09 11.58 -9.92
CA PHE A 343 -8.57 12.72 -9.12
C PHE A 343 -7.45 13.67 -8.70
N ALA A 344 -6.18 13.32 -8.96
CA ALA A 344 -5.00 14.10 -8.64
C ALA A 344 -4.24 14.42 -9.93
N MET A 345 -4.55 15.56 -10.57
CA MET A 345 -4.04 15.93 -11.91
C MET A 345 -2.52 16.01 -12.01
N SER A 346 -1.82 16.19 -10.89
CA SER A 346 -0.35 16.24 -10.82
C SER A 346 0.31 14.87 -10.71
N SER A 347 -0.46 13.79 -10.55
CA SER A 347 0.04 12.43 -10.35
C SER A 347 -0.29 11.54 -11.55
N HIS A 348 0.64 10.66 -11.90
CA HIS A 348 0.45 9.73 -13.01
C HIS A 348 0.71 8.29 -12.55
N PRO A 349 -0.05 7.29 -13.03
CA PRO A 349 0.17 5.88 -12.67
C PRO A 349 1.59 5.36 -12.95
N ARG A 350 2.33 5.95 -13.90
CA ARG A 350 3.73 5.61 -14.18
C ARG A 350 4.70 5.98 -13.06
N ASP A 351 4.29 6.88 -12.14
CA ASP A 351 5.10 7.33 -11.03
C ASP A 351 4.94 6.43 -9.79
N LEU A 352 4.09 5.40 -9.91
CA LEU A 352 3.94 4.39 -8.85
C LEU A 352 5.22 3.54 -8.76
N PRO A 353 5.63 3.15 -7.54
CA PRO A 353 6.80 2.30 -7.36
C PRO A 353 6.62 0.96 -8.08
N VAL A 354 7.68 0.47 -8.68
CA VAL A 354 7.71 -0.89 -9.24
C VAL A 354 7.84 -1.90 -8.09
N TYR A 355 7.22 -3.07 -8.23
CA TYR A 355 7.36 -4.14 -7.26
C TYR A 355 8.79 -4.68 -7.27
N ASP A 356 9.44 -4.64 -6.14
CA ASP A 356 10.74 -5.28 -5.91
C ASP A 356 10.59 -6.25 -4.73
N HIS A 357 10.78 -7.56 -5.03
CA HIS A 357 10.64 -8.61 -4.02
C HIS A 357 11.83 -8.64 -3.05
N ASP A 358 12.97 -8.15 -3.47
CA ASP A 358 14.17 -8.07 -2.65
C ASP A 358 14.18 -6.80 -1.76
N ASP A 359 13.36 -5.77 -2.12
CA ASP A 359 13.17 -4.57 -1.31
C ASP A 359 11.69 -4.24 -1.12
N LEU A 360 11.00 -5.10 -0.38
CA LEU A 360 9.59 -4.88 -0.03
C LEU A 360 9.39 -3.66 0.88
N THR A 361 10.40 -3.30 1.68
CA THR A 361 10.34 -2.12 2.55
C THR A 361 10.11 -0.86 1.72
N THR A 362 11.00 -0.54 0.80
CA THR A 362 10.90 0.65 -0.06
C THR A 362 9.66 0.60 -0.94
N THR A 363 9.32 -0.56 -1.49
CA THR A 363 8.13 -0.78 -2.32
C THR A 363 6.86 -0.37 -1.59
N PHE A 364 6.61 -0.94 -0.41
CA PHE A 364 5.37 -0.70 0.34
C PHE A 364 5.34 0.66 1.04
N GLU A 365 6.46 1.18 1.54
CA GLU A 365 6.52 2.54 2.10
C GLU A 365 6.23 3.62 1.06
N SER A 366 6.78 3.48 -0.14
CA SER A 366 6.54 4.43 -1.23
C SER A 366 5.08 4.40 -1.68
N LEU A 367 4.50 3.20 -1.80
CA LEU A 367 3.10 3.03 -2.18
C LEU A 367 2.13 3.55 -1.09
N GLU A 368 2.41 3.27 0.19
CA GLU A 368 1.63 3.80 1.32
C GLU A 368 1.65 5.33 1.36
N ARG A 369 2.81 5.93 1.13
CA ARG A 369 2.98 7.40 1.11
C ARG A 369 2.13 8.03 0.00
N GLN A 370 2.15 7.47 -1.20
CA GLN A 370 1.35 7.96 -2.32
C GLN A 370 -0.15 7.79 -2.09
N LEU A 371 -0.58 6.61 -1.59
CA LEU A 371 -1.98 6.38 -1.25
C LEU A 371 -2.49 7.38 -0.22
N ARG A 372 -1.71 7.63 0.84
CA ARG A 372 -2.06 8.63 1.87
C ARG A 372 -2.19 10.02 1.25
N ALA A 373 -1.21 10.46 0.47
CA ALA A 373 -1.23 11.76 -0.19
C ALA A 373 -2.47 11.93 -1.10
N HIS A 374 -2.82 10.92 -1.90
CA HIS A 374 -3.98 10.97 -2.78
C HIS A 374 -5.33 10.92 -2.03
N LEU A 375 -5.42 10.14 -0.96
CA LEU A 375 -6.63 10.10 -0.14
C LEU A 375 -6.84 11.41 0.62
N ASP A 376 -5.78 12.09 1.06
CA ASP A 376 -5.87 13.39 1.74
C ASP A 376 -6.24 14.52 0.78
N VAL A 377 -5.62 14.61 -0.40
CA VAL A 377 -5.82 15.69 -1.38
C VAL A 377 -7.27 15.78 -1.86
N VAL A 378 -7.96 14.65 -2.03
CA VAL A 378 -9.35 14.63 -2.54
C VAL A 378 -10.35 15.28 -1.56
N ILE A 379 -10.04 15.41 -0.27
CA ILE A 379 -10.93 16.06 0.72
C ILE A 379 -10.76 17.58 0.73
N SER A 380 -9.57 18.11 0.39
CA SER A 380 -9.19 19.50 0.68
C SER A 380 -9.19 20.45 -0.52
N ALA A 381 -9.41 19.98 -1.74
CA ALA A 381 -8.87 20.67 -2.91
C ALA A 381 -9.54 21.99 -3.32
N ARG A 382 -10.76 22.31 -2.90
CA ARG A 382 -11.47 23.52 -3.42
C ARG A 382 -12.13 24.43 -2.41
N ALA A 383 -12.31 24.03 -1.17
CA ALA A 383 -12.97 24.87 -0.19
C ALA A 383 -12.09 25.08 1.04
N VAL A 384 -11.77 26.32 1.33
CA VAL A 384 -11.18 26.74 2.59
C VAL A 384 -12.33 27.19 3.48
N VAL A 385 -12.64 26.43 4.55
CA VAL A 385 -13.72 26.76 5.50
C VAL A 385 -13.09 27.26 6.79
N ILE A 386 -13.43 28.47 7.19
CA ILE A 386 -12.87 29.15 8.36
C ILE A 386 -14.00 29.53 9.30
N PRO A 387 -14.11 28.93 10.50
CA PRO A 387 -15.08 29.33 11.49
C PRO A 387 -14.81 30.77 11.96
N LEU A 388 -15.86 31.58 12.06
CA LEU A 388 -15.75 32.93 12.61
C LEU A 388 -15.75 32.87 14.14
N GLN A 389 -14.76 33.47 14.76
CA GLN A 389 -14.65 33.60 16.21
C GLN A 389 -15.34 34.88 16.68
N ARG A 390 -16.10 34.79 17.76
CA ARG A 390 -16.76 35.96 18.37
C ARG A 390 -15.73 36.82 19.06
N ALA A 391 -15.43 37.98 18.46
CA ALA A 391 -14.51 38.98 19.02
C ALA A 391 -15.20 39.93 19.99
N THR A 392 -16.46 40.31 19.70
CA THR A 392 -17.35 41.06 20.59
C THR A 392 -18.78 40.55 20.46
N ASP A 393 -19.72 41.12 21.19
CA ASP A 393 -21.14 40.65 21.13
C ASP A 393 -21.70 40.67 19.72
N VAL A 394 -21.26 41.56 18.86
CA VAL A 394 -21.78 41.77 17.51
C VAL A 394 -20.75 41.60 16.41
N LEU A 395 -19.44 41.42 16.73
CA LEU A 395 -18.38 41.27 15.76
C LEU A 395 -17.79 39.88 15.81
N HIS A 396 -17.78 39.21 14.69
CA HIS A 396 -17.15 37.93 14.48
C HIS A 396 -15.99 38.08 13.50
N THR A 397 -14.83 37.45 13.77
CA THR A 397 -13.62 37.60 12.95
C THR A 397 -12.97 36.26 12.64
N ALA A 398 -12.20 36.21 11.56
CA ALA A 398 -11.35 35.10 11.22
C ALA A 398 -10.16 35.53 10.37
N ALA A 399 -8.99 34.97 10.65
CA ALA A 399 -7.82 35.15 9.81
C ALA A 399 -7.88 34.25 8.57
N VAL A 400 -7.54 34.79 7.40
CA VAL A 400 -7.50 34.08 6.12
C VAL A 400 -6.04 33.90 5.72
N GLY A 401 -5.47 32.75 6.15
CA GLY A 401 -4.03 32.48 5.97
C GLY A 401 -3.64 31.97 4.59
N ASP A 402 -4.56 31.37 3.84
CA ASP A 402 -4.28 30.80 2.53
C ASP A 402 -4.29 31.88 1.43
N PRO A 403 -3.14 32.16 0.77
CA PRO A 403 -3.06 33.20 -0.25
C PRO A 403 -3.96 32.91 -1.48
N ARG A 404 -4.27 31.66 -1.79
CA ARG A 404 -5.14 31.29 -2.91
C ARG A 404 -6.57 31.83 -2.77
N CYS A 405 -6.99 32.14 -1.55
CA CYS A 405 -8.30 32.75 -1.29
C CYS A 405 -8.45 34.14 -1.94
N PHE A 406 -7.36 34.82 -2.25
CA PHE A 406 -7.34 36.17 -2.84
C PHE A 406 -6.97 36.15 -4.33
N GLU A 407 -6.80 34.99 -4.95
CA GLU A 407 -6.52 34.87 -6.38
C GLU A 407 -7.77 35.20 -7.24
N PRO A 408 -7.57 35.69 -8.47
CA PRO A 408 -8.66 35.88 -9.40
C PRO A 408 -9.44 34.60 -9.64
N GLY A 409 -10.76 34.66 -9.41
CA GLY A 409 -11.62 33.47 -9.55
C GLY A 409 -11.98 32.80 -8.22
N ALA A 410 -11.41 33.22 -7.10
CA ALA A 410 -11.85 32.77 -5.77
C ALA A 410 -13.26 33.29 -5.47
N ARG A 411 -14.14 32.39 -5.02
CA ARG A 411 -15.53 32.75 -4.66
C ARG A 411 -15.71 32.60 -3.16
N TRP A 412 -16.30 33.61 -2.55
CA TRP A 412 -16.44 33.74 -1.10
C TRP A 412 -17.90 33.56 -0.68
N PHE A 413 -18.13 32.80 0.37
CA PHE A 413 -19.43 32.49 0.90
C PHE A 413 -19.46 32.69 2.42
N LEU A 414 -20.48 33.34 2.92
CA LEU A 414 -20.81 33.35 4.34
C LEU A 414 -21.85 32.24 4.58
N ALA A 415 -21.52 31.29 5.43
CA ALA A 415 -22.45 30.28 5.88
C ALA A 415 -22.86 30.57 7.31
N ILE A 416 -24.17 30.70 7.57
CA ILE A 416 -24.70 31.17 8.85
C ILE A 416 -25.99 30.44 9.24
N ARG A 417 -26.14 30.20 10.54
CA ARG A 417 -27.40 29.82 11.18
C ARG A 417 -27.70 30.73 12.35
N ALA A 418 -28.96 30.86 12.70
CA ALA A 418 -29.43 31.54 13.92
C ALA A 418 -30.77 30.92 14.34
N ASP A 419 -31.18 31.19 15.58
CA ASP A 419 -32.44 30.67 16.15
C ASP A 419 -33.64 31.47 15.67
N VAL A 420 -33.80 31.57 14.35
CA VAL A 420 -34.92 32.27 13.67
C VAL A 420 -35.42 31.48 12.46
N GLY A 421 -36.58 31.74 11.96
CA GLY A 421 -37.13 31.07 10.78
C GLY A 421 -36.27 31.33 9.53
N THR A 422 -36.23 30.35 8.59
CA THR A 422 -35.35 30.39 7.39
C THR A 422 -35.57 31.67 6.56
N ALA A 423 -36.85 32.07 6.31
CA ALA A 423 -37.19 33.29 5.55
C ALA A 423 -36.69 34.54 6.25
N ASP A 424 -36.89 34.62 7.56
CA ASP A 424 -36.43 35.73 8.39
C ASP A 424 -34.91 35.81 8.44
N LEU A 425 -34.22 34.66 8.49
CA LEU A 425 -32.75 34.58 8.47
C LEU A 425 -32.22 35.18 7.17
N ILE A 426 -32.80 34.79 6.02
CA ILE A 426 -32.40 35.31 4.71
C ILE A 426 -32.53 36.84 4.64
N ASP A 427 -33.71 37.38 5.00
CA ASP A 427 -33.93 38.84 4.97
C ASP A 427 -32.99 39.59 5.92
N ARG A 428 -32.86 39.11 7.17
CA ARG A 428 -32.03 39.77 8.18
C ARG A 428 -30.56 39.73 7.83
N VAL A 429 -30.03 38.61 7.32
CA VAL A 429 -28.61 38.51 6.92
C VAL A 429 -28.33 39.52 5.80
N GLN A 430 -29.14 39.57 4.76
CA GLN A 430 -28.89 40.46 3.62
C GLN A 430 -28.99 41.96 4.00
N ARG A 431 -29.88 42.30 4.93
CA ARG A 431 -30.14 43.70 5.30
C ARG A 431 -29.28 44.20 6.46
N LEU A 432 -29.00 43.35 7.44
CA LEU A 432 -28.41 43.78 8.71
C LEU A 432 -26.96 43.38 8.89
N THR A 433 -26.49 42.29 8.27
CA THR A 433 -25.08 41.92 8.40
C THR A 433 -24.17 42.83 7.54
N LYS A 434 -22.95 43.04 8.01
CA LYS A 434 -21.93 43.80 7.28
C LYS A 434 -20.62 43.01 7.29
N THR A 435 -20.05 42.76 6.11
CA THR A 435 -18.83 42.03 5.93
C THR A 435 -17.74 42.89 5.30
N CYS A 436 -16.57 42.94 5.91
CA CYS A 436 -15.40 43.71 5.45
C CYS A 436 -14.14 43.20 6.15
N ALA A 437 -12.97 43.87 6.01
CA ALA A 437 -11.84 43.63 6.89
C ALA A 437 -12.22 43.96 8.36
N SER A 438 -11.76 43.12 9.31
CA SER A 438 -12.19 43.18 10.73
C SER A 438 -12.09 44.56 11.33
N LYS A 439 -11.01 45.29 11.04
CA LYS A 439 -10.73 46.65 11.54
C LYS A 439 -11.75 47.71 11.08
N PHE A 440 -12.46 47.50 9.99
CA PHE A 440 -13.39 48.50 9.42
C PHE A 440 -14.87 48.17 9.62
N VAL A 441 -15.23 46.96 10.02
CA VAL A 441 -16.65 46.52 10.12
C VAL A 441 -17.47 47.40 11.05
N LEU A 442 -16.97 47.70 12.24
CA LEU A 442 -17.72 48.54 13.21
C LEU A 442 -17.86 50.00 12.74
N GLU A 443 -16.90 50.50 11.97
CA GLU A 443 -16.99 51.85 11.38
C GLU A 443 -18.07 51.89 10.27
N LEU A 444 -18.17 50.85 9.45
CA LEU A 444 -19.22 50.71 8.45
C LEU A 444 -20.61 50.69 9.10
N VAL A 445 -20.76 50.01 10.25
CA VAL A 445 -22.01 49.96 11.00
C VAL A 445 -22.34 51.35 11.53
N ARG A 446 -21.38 52.05 12.18
CA ARG A 446 -21.62 53.41 12.74
C ARG A 446 -22.03 54.44 11.69
N ARG A 447 -21.47 54.32 10.47
CA ARG A 447 -21.76 55.27 9.38
C ARG A 447 -22.86 54.80 8.44
N ALA A 448 -23.50 53.67 8.73
CA ALA A 448 -24.50 53.05 7.88
C ALA A 448 -24.04 52.76 6.44
N PHE A 449 -22.73 52.52 6.25
CA PHE A 449 -22.20 52.12 4.95
C PHE A 449 -22.42 50.62 4.68
N ASN A 450 -22.43 50.26 3.39
CA ASN A 450 -22.58 48.89 2.99
C ASN A 450 -21.20 48.16 3.10
N GLY A 451 -21.22 46.90 3.54
CA GLY A 451 -20.12 45.98 3.44
C GLY A 451 -20.02 45.35 2.05
N LEU A 452 -19.35 44.19 1.96
CA LEU A 452 -19.37 43.35 0.76
C LEU A 452 -20.82 43.01 0.40
N PRO A 453 -21.22 43.12 -0.89
CA PRO A 453 -22.56 42.68 -1.32
C PRO A 453 -22.75 41.20 -0.99
N THR A 454 -23.88 40.89 -0.39
CA THR A 454 -24.20 39.58 0.16
C THR A 454 -25.52 39.11 -0.44
N GLU A 455 -25.49 37.98 -1.17
CA GLU A 455 -26.66 37.43 -1.87
C GLU A 455 -26.92 36.00 -1.40
N HIS A 456 -28.16 35.69 -1.05
CA HIS A 456 -28.56 34.34 -0.65
C HIS A 456 -28.51 33.40 -1.86
N ILE A 457 -27.85 32.25 -1.67
CA ILE A 457 -27.83 31.17 -2.64
C ILE A 457 -28.60 29.96 -2.09
N PRO A 458 -29.71 29.55 -2.74
CA PRO A 458 -30.53 28.44 -2.27
C PRO A 458 -29.79 27.12 -2.19
N THR A 459 -28.75 26.97 -3.02
CA THR A 459 -27.98 25.76 -3.14
C THR A 459 -26.47 26.09 -3.13
N PRO A 460 -25.70 25.59 -2.15
CA PRO A 460 -24.26 25.80 -2.12
C PRO A 460 -23.61 25.34 -3.42
N PRO A 461 -22.57 26.04 -3.92
CA PRO A 461 -21.92 25.71 -5.16
C PRO A 461 -21.15 24.39 -5.04
N ALA A 462 -20.95 23.73 -6.19
CA ALA A 462 -20.12 22.55 -6.30
C ALA A 462 -18.71 22.82 -5.73
N GLY A 463 -18.25 21.98 -4.80
CA GLY A 463 -16.97 22.14 -4.11
C GLY A 463 -17.11 22.56 -2.64
N LEU A 464 -18.25 23.05 -2.19
CA LEU A 464 -18.57 23.20 -0.77
C LEU A 464 -19.36 21.98 -0.28
N ALA A 465 -18.92 21.36 0.82
CA ALA A 465 -19.72 20.37 1.52
C ALA A 465 -20.84 21.09 2.28
N PRO A 466 -22.13 20.98 1.84
CA PRO A 466 -23.22 21.67 2.51
C PRO A 466 -23.45 21.08 3.90
N LYS A 467 -23.61 21.97 4.90
CA LYS A 467 -24.08 21.61 6.23
C LYS A 467 -25.56 21.85 6.31
N ALA A 468 -26.31 20.87 6.79
CA ALA A 468 -27.79 20.88 6.76
C ALA A 468 -28.44 22.05 7.55
N ASP A 469 -27.71 22.60 8.52
CA ASP A 469 -28.19 23.66 9.43
C ASP A 469 -27.70 25.06 9.05
N LEU A 470 -26.92 25.22 7.97
CA LEU A 470 -26.39 26.52 7.53
C LEU A 470 -27.00 26.98 6.24
N LEU A 471 -27.37 28.30 6.19
CA LEU A 471 -27.72 28.98 4.96
C LEU A 471 -26.48 29.67 4.37
N TYR A 472 -26.37 29.64 3.04
CA TYR A 472 -25.21 30.13 2.33
C TYR A 472 -25.52 31.43 1.59
N PHE A 473 -24.58 32.38 1.71
CA PHE A 473 -24.67 33.68 1.07
C PHE A 473 -23.37 33.95 0.30
N GLU A 474 -23.48 34.24 -0.97
CA GLU A 474 -22.30 34.61 -1.77
C GLU A 474 -21.88 36.05 -1.44
N LEU A 475 -20.58 36.24 -1.20
CA LEU A 475 -19.96 37.52 -0.95
C LEU A 475 -19.29 38.00 -2.24
N THR A 476 -19.79 39.09 -2.83
CA THR A 476 -19.15 39.65 -4.02
C THR A 476 -17.89 40.43 -3.63
N MET A 477 -16.75 39.90 -4.01
CA MET A 477 -15.42 40.47 -3.72
C MET A 477 -15.17 41.67 -4.64
N SER A 478 -15.77 42.83 -4.31
CA SER A 478 -15.62 44.06 -5.08
C SER A 478 -15.57 45.29 -4.18
N GLY A 479 -15.02 46.39 -4.71
CA GLY A 479 -14.98 47.67 -4.04
C GLY A 479 -13.95 47.78 -2.88
N PRO A 480 -14.06 48.85 -2.06
CA PRO A 480 -13.05 49.14 -1.00
C PRO A 480 -12.94 48.06 0.07
N CYS A 481 -14.06 47.37 0.40
CA CYS A 481 -14.06 46.31 1.39
C CYS A 481 -13.27 45.09 0.92
N ALA A 482 -13.33 44.73 -0.36
CA ALA A 482 -12.52 43.62 -0.91
C ALA A 482 -11.02 43.95 -0.89
N LEU A 483 -10.65 45.17 -1.26
CA LEU A 483 -9.24 45.63 -1.22
C LEU A 483 -8.71 45.61 0.21
N SER A 484 -9.45 46.15 1.16
CA SER A 484 -9.05 46.17 2.56
C SER A 484 -8.93 44.78 3.17
N LEU A 485 -9.78 43.85 2.73
CA LEU A 485 -9.75 42.45 3.18
C LEU A 485 -8.50 41.73 2.64
N ALA A 486 -8.16 41.94 1.37
CA ALA A 486 -6.94 41.37 0.76
C ALA A 486 -5.66 41.88 1.45
N GLU A 487 -5.63 43.14 1.89
CA GLU A 487 -4.52 43.69 2.64
C GLU A 487 -4.42 43.15 4.08
N ALA A 488 -5.58 43.17 4.79
CA ALA A 488 -5.62 42.81 6.21
C ALA A 488 -5.51 41.28 6.43
N ARG A 489 -5.94 40.46 5.45
CA ARG A 489 -6.07 39.00 5.55
C ARG A 489 -6.86 38.53 6.78
N GLU A 490 -7.76 39.39 7.26
CA GLU A 490 -8.61 39.10 8.37
C GLU A 490 -10.02 39.63 8.06
N ILE A 491 -10.99 38.70 7.96
CA ILE A 491 -12.40 39.04 7.71
C ILE A 491 -13.10 39.35 9.02
N GLY A 492 -13.95 40.32 8.98
CA GLY A 492 -14.90 40.63 10.04
C GLY A 492 -16.35 40.63 9.52
N VAL A 493 -17.23 40.11 10.32
CA VAL A 493 -18.66 40.02 10.05
C VAL A 493 -19.41 40.62 11.25
N TYR A 494 -20.17 41.67 11.01
CA TYR A 494 -21.12 42.21 11.99
C TYR A 494 -22.39 41.34 11.96
N ILE A 495 -22.73 40.74 13.09
CA ILE A 495 -23.93 39.93 13.31
C ILE A 495 -24.74 40.62 14.43
N PRO A 496 -25.87 41.22 14.12
CA PRO A 496 -26.67 41.96 15.13
C PRO A 496 -27.41 41.03 16.09
N ASP A 497 -27.81 41.55 17.25
CA ASP A 497 -28.61 40.83 18.25
C ASP A 497 -29.97 40.32 17.71
N ALA A 498 -30.40 40.83 16.58
CA ALA A 498 -31.57 40.34 15.85
C ALA A 498 -31.40 38.91 15.30
N LEU A 499 -30.18 38.33 15.38
CA LEU A 499 -29.85 36.97 15.00
C LEU A 499 -29.36 36.20 16.23
N PRO A 500 -30.23 35.80 17.14
CA PRO A 500 -29.89 35.14 18.38
C PRO A 500 -29.29 33.74 18.08
N GLY A 501 -28.31 33.29 18.89
CA GLY A 501 -27.67 31.97 18.73
C GLY A 501 -26.87 31.85 17.44
N ALA A 502 -26.51 32.96 16.79
CA ALA A 502 -25.83 32.93 15.51
C ALA A 502 -24.46 32.18 15.58
N TYR A 503 -24.30 31.25 14.65
CA TYR A 503 -23.02 30.64 14.29
C TYR A 503 -22.73 30.94 12.83
N ALA A 504 -21.52 31.36 12.53
CA ALA A 504 -21.10 31.66 11.17
C ALA A 504 -19.72 31.17 10.83
N GLU A 505 -19.54 30.83 9.59
CA GLU A 505 -18.23 30.45 9.00
C GLU A 505 -18.11 31.08 7.60
N VAL A 506 -16.87 31.30 7.18
CA VAL A 506 -16.56 31.71 5.81
C VAL A 506 -16.06 30.54 5.04
N ALA A 507 -16.67 30.25 3.91
CA ALA A 507 -16.26 29.22 3.00
C ALA A 507 -15.74 29.85 1.70
N ILE A 508 -14.54 29.53 1.27
CA ILE A 508 -13.92 30.15 0.10
C ILE A 508 -13.58 29.04 -0.89
N LEU A 509 -14.14 29.10 -2.08
CA LEU A 509 -13.74 28.25 -3.19
C LEU A 509 -12.56 28.90 -3.89
N VAL A 510 -11.42 28.22 -3.84
CA VAL A 510 -10.19 28.68 -4.52
C VAL A 510 -10.17 28.17 -5.98
N PRO A 511 -9.59 28.93 -6.94
CA PRO A 511 -9.42 28.49 -8.32
C PRO A 511 -8.51 27.26 -8.40
N GLN A 512 -8.54 26.58 -9.55
CA GLN A 512 -7.66 25.43 -9.83
C GLN A 512 -6.23 25.87 -10.04
#